data_c6136e97a8f6630827abb46b761e1c36
#
_entry.id   c6136e97a8f6630827abb46b761e1c36
#
_cell.length_a   1.000
_cell.length_b   1.000
_cell.length_c   1.000
_cell.angle_alpha   90.00
_cell.angle_beta   90.00
_cell.angle_gamma   90.00
#
_symmetry.space_group_name_H-M   'P 1'
#
loop_
_entity.id
_entity.type
_entity.pdbx_description
1 polymer ?
#
loop_
_entity_poly.entity_id
_entity_poly.type
_entity_poly.pdbx_seq_one_letter_code
_entity_poly.pdbx_strand_id
1 'polypeptide(L)'
;VTAARVTLDVPQSADRVWQLIGGFGSLPDWLPYITESRPGRGGRLRTLTNAEGGVIVERLEAFDESARSYTYAIEQAPFPVTGYRSTLQVVDRGDGGSRVEWSGRFTPDGVSDADATALFEGIYRDGLAALARTLAV
;
A
#
# COMPACT_ATOMS: atom_id res chain seq x y z
N VAL A 1 18.36 -4.08 -7.72
CA VAL A 1 17.03 -3.96 -7.15
C VAL A 1 16.64 -2.48 -7.07
N THR A 2 15.50 -2.16 -7.61
CA THR A 2 14.98 -0.80 -7.63
C THR A 2 13.97 -0.65 -6.49
N ALA A 3 13.87 0.54 -5.92
CA ALA A 3 12.98 0.80 -4.79
C ALA A 3 12.26 2.13 -4.96
N ALA A 4 11.07 2.20 -4.37
CA ALA A 4 10.28 3.44 -4.25
C ALA A 4 9.82 3.57 -2.80
N ARG A 5 9.72 4.81 -2.30
CA ARG A 5 9.28 5.05 -0.93
C ARG A 5 8.66 6.44 -0.85
N VAL A 6 7.48 6.50 -0.23
CA VAL A 6 6.79 7.77 0.04
C VAL A 6 6.34 7.73 1.49
N THR A 7 6.44 8.86 2.17
CA THR A 7 5.97 9.02 3.55
C THR A 7 4.99 10.18 3.63
N LEU A 8 4.10 10.12 4.63
CA LEU A 8 3.13 11.17 4.89
C LEU A 8 2.96 11.31 6.40
N ASP A 9 3.10 12.53 6.91
CA ASP A 9 2.80 12.85 8.31
C ASP A 9 1.33 13.26 8.39
N VAL A 10 0.61 12.71 9.37
CA VAL A 10 -0.79 13.02 9.62
C VAL A 10 -0.98 13.35 11.10
N PRO A 11 -1.97 14.20 11.44
CA PRO A 11 -2.22 14.57 12.83
C PRO A 11 -2.89 13.48 13.67
N GLN A 12 -3.50 12.47 13.01
CA GLN A 12 -4.15 11.39 13.71
C GLN A 12 -3.14 10.46 14.35
N SER A 13 -3.55 9.80 15.44
CA SER A 13 -2.68 8.85 16.16
C SER A 13 -2.37 7.62 15.31
N ALA A 14 -1.26 6.96 15.63
CA ALA A 14 -0.86 5.74 14.94
C ALA A 14 -1.95 4.66 15.05
N ASP A 15 -2.58 4.51 16.21
CA ASP A 15 -3.66 3.54 16.39
C ASP A 15 -4.87 3.87 15.52
N ARG A 16 -5.25 5.14 15.43
CA ARG A 16 -6.38 5.57 14.62
C ARG A 16 -6.12 5.29 13.14
N VAL A 17 -4.92 5.59 12.66
CA VAL A 17 -4.55 5.33 11.27
C VAL A 17 -4.53 3.84 11.00
N TRP A 18 -3.90 3.07 11.89
CA TRP A 18 -3.80 1.62 11.72
C TRP A 18 -5.15 0.94 11.71
N GLN A 19 -6.11 1.40 12.52
CA GLN A 19 -7.47 0.89 12.49
C GLN A 19 -8.10 0.99 11.10
N LEU A 20 -7.76 2.03 10.34
CA LEU A 20 -8.29 2.21 9.00
C LEU A 20 -7.53 1.37 7.96
N ILE A 21 -6.19 1.36 8.02
CA ILE A 21 -5.40 0.81 6.92
C ILE A 21 -4.77 -0.57 7.22
N GLY A 22 -4.80 -1.02 8.47
CA GLY A 22 -4.09 -2.24 8.85
C GLY A 22 -4.73 -3.53 8.37
N GLY A 23 -6.01 -3.53 8.06
CA GLY A 23 -6.66 -4.72 7.51
C GLY A 23 -6.23 -4.98 6.07
N PHE A 24 -5.82 -6.21 5.77
CA PHE A 24 -5.35 -6.54 4.42
C PHE A 24 -6.45 -6.38 3.36
N GLY A 25 -7.72 -6.47 3.75
CA GLY A 25 -8.86 -6.25 2.87
C GLY A 25 -9.41 -4.84 2.86
N SER A 26 -8.76 -3.88 3.52
CA SER A 26 -9.35 -2.55 3.77
C SER A 26 -9.08 -1.51 2.67
N LEU A 27 -8.36 -1.85 1.62
CA LEU A 27 -7.98 -0.86 0.60
C LEU A 27 -9.15 -0.06 0.05
N PRO A 28 -10.33 -0.64 -0.23
CA PRO A 28 -11.45 0.16 -0.72
C PRO A 28 -11.94 1.23 0.26
N ASP A 29 -11.62 1.10 1.55
CA ASP A 29 -12.08 2.03 2.56
C ASP A 29 -11.34 3.37 2.53
N TRP A 30 -10.12 3.38 1.98
CA TRP A 30 -9.29 4.58 1.98
C TRP A 30 -8.61 4.87 0.63
N LEU A 31 -8.65 3.92 -0.29
CA LEU A 31 -7.99 4.04 -1.59
C LEU A 31 -9.07 3.98 -2.68
N PRO A 32 -9.61 5.12 -3.11
CA PRO A 32 -10.76 5.12 -4.03
C PRO A 32 -10.43 4.52 -5.41
N TYR A 33 -9.16 4.41 -5.77
CA TYR A 33 -8.73 3.74 -6.99
C TYR A 33 -9.07 2.24 -6.96
N ILE A 34 -9.11 1.64 -5.77
CA ILE A 34 -9.45 0.23 -5.58
C ILE A 34 -10.92 0.14 -5.19
N THR A 35 -11.75 -0.39 -6.09
CA THR A 35 -13.19 -0.43 -5.89
C THR A 35 -13.66 -1.68 -5.16
N GLU A 36 -12.87 -2.76 -5.22
CA GLU A 36 -13.22 -4.03 -4.58
C GLU A 36 -11.96 -4.75 -4.13
N SER A 37 -12.04 -5.42 -2.97
CA SER A 37 -11.01 -6.32 -2.49
C SER A 37 -11.67 -7.60 -2.01
N ARG A 38 -11.35 -8.74 -2.67
CA ARG A 38 -11.90 -10.05 -2.31
C ARG A 38 -10.82 -10.90 -1.67
N PRO A 39 -11.05 -11.43 -0.46
CA PRO A 39 -10.07 -12.29 0.21
C PRO A 39 -10.02 -13.68 -0.41
N GLY A 40 -8.86 -14.33 -0.30
CA GLY A 40 -8.66 -15.71 -0.68
C GLY A 40 -7.66 -16.36 0.27
N ARG A 41 -7.55 -17.68 0.23
CA ARG A 41 -6.58 -18.46 1.01
C ARG A 41 -6.55 -18.07 2.49
N GLY A 42 -7.74 -18.01 3.11
CA GLY A 42 -7.83 -17.68 4.53
C GLY A 42 -7.45 -16.26 4.87
N GLY A 43 -7.57 -15.33 3.92
CA GLY A 43 -7.23 -13.93 4.13
C GLY A 43 -5.79 -13.56 3.78
N ARG A 44 -5.01 -14.50 3.28
CA ARG A 44 -3.62 -14.23 2.89
C ARG A 44 -3.46 -13.75 1.46
N LEU A 45 -4.54 -13.80 0.68
CA LEU A 45 -4.57 -13.35 -0.69
C LEU A 45 -5.66 -12.31 -0.82
N ARG A 46 -5.42 -11.26 -1.60
CA ARG A 46 -6.48 -10.32 -1.95
C ARG A 46 -6.49 -10.14 -3.47
N THR A 47 -7.68 -10.19 -4.04
CA THR A 47 -7.89 -9.89 -5.45
C THR A 47 -8.54 -8.51 -5.52
N LEU A 48 -7.83 -7.56 -6.08
CA LEU A 48 -8.23 -6.16 -6.14
C LEU A 48 -8.78 -5.85 -7.53
N THR A 49 -9.85 -5.08 -7.57
CA THR A 49 -10.37 -4.50 -8.80
C THR A 49 -10.15 -3.00 -8.75
N ASN A 50 -9.54 -2.42 -9.78
CA ASN A 50 -9.34 -0.99 -9.84
C ASN A 50 -10.50 -0.30 -10.55
N ALA A 51 -10.50 1.04 -10.55
CA ALA A 51 -11.60 1.84 -11.10
C ALA A 51 -11.82 1.61 -12.61
N GLU A 52 -10.81 1.12 -13.31
CA GLU A 52 -10.88 0.84 -14.75
C GLU A 52 -11.19 -0.61 -15.05
N GLY A 53 -11.49 -1.43 -14.03
CA GLY A 53 -11.81 -2.83 -14.19
C GLY A 53 -10.59 -3.76 -14.24
N GLY A 54 -9.39 -3.22 -14.06
CA GLY A 54 -8.18 -4.03 -13.98
C GLY A 54 -8.11 -4.84 -12.70
N VAL A 55 -7.41 -5.97 -12.75
CA VAL A 55 -7.31 -6.91 -11.63
C VAL A 55 -5.87 -7.01 -11.16
N ILE A 56 -5.68 -6.93 -9.86
CA ILE A 56 -4.38 -7.10 -9.20
C ILE A 56 -4.54 -8.16 -8.13
N VAL A 57 -3.64 -9.15 -8.11
CA VAL A 57 -3.65 -10.20 -7.09
C VAL A 57 -2.42 -10.04 -6.23
N GLU A 58 -2.61 -9.92 -4.92
CA GLU A 58 -1.54 -9.70 -3.96
C GLU A 58 -1.59 -10.73 -2.85
N ARG A 59 -0.41 -11.13 -2.39
CA ARG A 59 -0.24 -12.12 -1.33
C ARG A 59 0.39 -11.46 -0.11
N LEU A 60 -0.21 -11.69 1.06
CA LEU A 60 0.34 -11.24 2.33
C LEU A 60 1.57 -12.07 2.69
N GLU A 61 2.70 -11.39 2.91
CA GLU A 61 3.96 -12.04 3.26
C GLU A 61 4.24 -11.96 4.76
N ALA A 62 3.89 -10.84 5.39
CA ALA A 62 4.14 -10.62 6.81
C ALA A 62 3.12 -9.63 7.37
N PHE A 63 2.73 -9.83 8.61
CA PHE A 63 1.81 -8.94 9.31
C PHE A 63 2.26 -8.81 10.76
N ASP A 64 2.45 -7.59 11.23
CA ASP A 64 2.89 -7.32 12.61
C ASP A 64 2.01 -6.23 13.20
N GLU A 65 1.08 -6.64 14.05
CA GLU A 65 0.11 -5.75 14.69
C GLU A 65 0.82 -4.75 15.61
N SER A 66 1.82 -5.19 16.36
CA SER A 66 2.50 -4.33 17.31
C SER A 66 3.39 -3.29 16.62
N ALA A 67 3.97 -3.62 15.49
CA ALA A 67 4.76 -2.69 14.68
C ALA A 67 3.89 -1.87 13.72
N ARG A 68 2.59 -2.17 13.63
CA ARG A 68 1.66 -1.55 12.68
C ARG A 68 2.18 -1.59 11.25
N SER A 69 2.46 -2.80 10.79
CA SER A 69 3.13 -3.02 9.52
C SER A 69 2.61 -4.28 8.85
N TYR A 70 2.48 -4.25 7.52
CA TYR A 70 2.35 -5.49 6.76
C TYR A 70 3.12 -5.38 5.45
N THR A 71 3.57 -6.55 4.97
CA THR A 71 4.33 -6.69 3.72
C THR A 71 3.57 -7.64 2.80
N TYR A 72 3.49 -7.29 1.53
CA TYR A 72 2.82 -8.09 0.52
C TYR A 72 3.64 -8.17 -0.75
N ALA A 73 3.36 -9.20 -1.55
CA ALA A 73 3.94 -9.39 -2.87
C ALA A 73 2.84 -9.39 -3.90
N ILE A 74 3.15 -8.94 -5.11
CA ILE A 74 2.22 -9.02 -6.23
C ILE A 74 2.39 -10.38 -6.91
N GLU A 75 1.28 -11.12 -7.08
CA GLU A 75 1.24 -12.36 -7.86
C GLU A 75 0.84 -12.07 -9.29
N GLN A 76 -0.04 -11.09 -9.52
CA GLN A 76 -0.51 -10.73 -10.85
C GLN A 76 -0.88 -9.25 -10.86
N ALA A 77 -0.34 -8.50 -11.80
CA ALA A 77 -0.70 -7.11 -11.99
C ALA A 77 -0.24 -6.63 -13.37
N PRO A 78 -0.84 -5.56 -13.90
CA PRO A 78 -0.44 -5.00 -15.19
C PRO A 78 0.76 -4.05 -15.08
N PHE A 79 1.62 -4.24 -14.10
CA PHE A 79 2.78 -3.37 -13.89
C PHE A 79 4.05 -3.93 -14.55
N PRO A 80 4.92 -3.08 -15.12
CA PRO A 80 6.10 -3.53 -15.84
C PRO A 80 7.27 -3.86 -14.89
N VAL A 81 7.02 -4.73 -13.91
CA VAL A 81 8.03 -5.16 -12.94
C VAL A 81 7.83 -6.61 -12.57
N THR A 82 8.89 -7.21 -12.01
CA THR A 82 8.84 -8.54 -11.42
C THR A 82 9.37 -8.47 -9.99
N GLY A 83 9.04 -9.50 -9.19
CA GLY A 83 9.55 -9.60 -7.81
C GLY A 83 9.10 -8.48 -6.90
N TYR A 84 7.96 -7.87 -7.16
CA TYR A 84 7.46 -6.74 -6.38
C TYR A 84 7.09 -7.19 -4.96
N ARG A 85 7.65 -6.47 -3.99
CA ARG A 85 7.32 -6.66 -2.57
C ARG A 85 7.24 -5.28 -1.93
N SER A 86 6.19 -5.04 -1.18
CA SER A 86 5.88 -3.72 -0.63
C SER A 86 5.52 -3.81 0.85
N THR A 87 5.83 -2.75 1.58
CA THR A 87 5.50 -2.63 3.00
C THR A 87 4.74 -1.34 3.25
N LEU A 88 3.66 -1.46 4.02
CA LEU A 88 2.89 -0.33 4.53
C LEU A 88 3.04 -0.33 6.04
N GLN A 89 3.46 0.80 6.60
CA GLN A 89 3.74 0.90 8.04
C GLN A 89 3.27 2.23 8.61
N VAL A 90 2.75 2.20 9.82
CA VAL A 90 2.38 3.40 10.57
C VAL A 90 3.32 3.55 11.75
N VAL A 91 3.97 4.70 11.85
CA VAL A 91 4.95 5.01 12.92
C VAL A 91 4.38 6.12 13.79
N ASP A 92 4.40 5.92 15.12
CA ASP A 92 4.03 6.93 16.08
C ASP A 92 5.15 7.98 16.12
N ARG A 93 4.79 9.28 15.96
CA ARG A 93 5.79 10.35 16.00
C ARG A 93 6.09 10.86 17.40
N GLY A 94 5.32 10.42 18.41
CA GLY A 94 5.52 10.85 19.78
C GLY A 94 4.87 12.19 20.16
N ASP A 95 4.21 12.83 19.19
CA ASP A 95 3.52 14.13 19.40
C ASP A 95 2.00 14.01 19.26
N GLY A 96 1.48 12.79 19.29
CA GLY A 96 0.05 12.52 19.08
C GLY A 96 -0.31 12.24 17.64
N GLY A 97 0.56 12.58 16.71
CA GLY A 97 0.40 12.27 15.29
C GLY A 97 1.18 11.04 14.86
N SER A 98 1.12 10.73 13.59
CA SER A 98 1.81 9.56 13.05
C SER A 98 2.38 9.83 11.66
N ARG A 99 3.26 8.92 11.24
CA ARG A 99 3.83 8.92 9.88
C ARG A 99 3.47 7.61 9.21
N VAL A 100 2.94 7.68 8.01
CA VAL A 100 2.66 6.50 7.19
C VAL A 100 3.78 6.37 6.17
N GLU A 101 4.37 5.18 6.08
CA GLU A 101 5.43 4.88 5.13
C GLU A 101 4.95 3.78 4.19
N TRP A 102 5.01 4.04 2.91
CA TRP A 102 4.68 3.06 1.88
C TRP A 102 5.90 2.90 0.99
N SER A 103 6.43 1.69 0.91
CA SER A 103 7.66 1.42 0.16
C SER A 103 7.52 0.14 -0.64
N GLY A 104 8.31 0.02 -1.71
CA GLY A 104 8.33 -1.18 -2.52
C GLY A 104 9.71 -1.43 -3.10
N ARG A 105 10.00 -2.70 -3.37
CA ARG A 105 11.22 -3.15 -4.05
C ARG A 105 10.79 -4.03 -5.21
N PHE A 106 11.47 -3.88 -6.36
CA PHE A 106 11.05 -4.56 -7.59
C PHE A 106 12.19 -4.55 -8.60
N THR A 107 12.03 -5.37 -9.63
CA THR A 107 12.94 -5.40 -10.78
C THR A 107 12.15 -4.89 -11.99
N PRO A 108 12.54 -3.77 -12.61
CA PRO A 108 11.89 -3.29 -13.82
C PRO A 108 11.95 -4.31 -14.94
N ASP A 109 10.89 -4.39 -15.74
CA ASP A 109 10.76 -5.31 -16.85
C ASP A 109 10.25 -4.54 -18.07
N GLY A 110 11.15 -4.26 -19.00
CA GLY A 110 10.82 -3.52 -20.23
C GLY A 110 10.76 -2.01 -20.07
N VAL A 111 11.11 -1.48 -18.89
CA VAL A 111 11.16 -0.03 -18.64
C VAL A 111 12.43 0.28 -17.85
N SER A 112 12.83 1.55 -17.80
CA SER A 112 13.99 1.96 -17.03
C SER A 112 13.71 1.93 -15.52
N ASP A 113 14.79 1.90 -14.73
CA ASP A 113 14.68 2.01 -13.26
C ASP A 113 13.97 3.32 -12.89
N ALA A 114 14.31 4.42 -13.56
CA ALA A 114 13.71 5.71 -13.28
C ALA A 114 12.21 5.71 -13.56
N ASP A 115 11.77 5.10 -14.66
CA ASP A 115 10.35 5.04 -15.01
C ASP A 115 9.57 4.17 -14.03
N ALA A 116 10.13 3.02 -13.64
CA ALA A 116 9.47 2.15 -12.67
C ALA A 116 9.38 2.82 -11.29
N THR A 117 10.45 3.47 -10.85
CA THR A 117 10.44 4.22 -9.59
C THR A 117 9.38 5.32 -9.60
N ALA A 118 9.32 6.11 -10.68
CA ALA A 118 8.33 7.18 -10.79
C ALA A 118 6.90 6.65 -10.77
N LEU A 119 6.66 5.50 -11.40
CA LEU A 119 5.34 4.86 -11.40
C LEU A 119 4.88 4.57 -9.98
N PHE A 120 5.70 3.87 -9.19
CA PHE A 120 5.30 3.47 -7.84
C PHE A 120 5.32 4.62 -6.85
N GLU A 121 6.24 5.56 -6.99
CA GLU A 121 6.18 6.79 -6.18
C GLU A 121 4.89 7.54 -6.42
N GLY A 122 4.43 7.61 -7.67
CA GLY A 122 3.15 8.23 -8.01
C GLY A 122 1.98 7.51 -7.37
N ILE A 123 1.96 6.18 -7.46
CA ILE A 123 0.90 5.35 -6.86
C ILE A 123 0.87 5.55 -5.34
N TYR A 124 2.03 5.50 -4.68
CA TYR A 124 2.10 5.65 -3.23
C TYR A 124 1.71 7.07 -2.80
N ARG A 125 2.17 8.09 -3.52
CA ARG A 125 1.86 9.48 -3.21
C ARG A 125 0.36 9.75 -3.33
N ASP A 126 -0.25 9.30 -4.41
CA ASP A 126 -1.68 9.48 -4.64
C ASP A 126 -2.49 8.72 -3.59
N GLY A 127 -2.06 7.50 -3.25
CA GLY A 127 -2.72 6.70 -2.23
C GLY A 127 -2.64 7.33 -0.85
N LEU A 128 -1.47 7.83 -0.46
CA LEU A 128 -1.32 8.50 0.83
C LEU A 128 -2.08 9.83 0.88
N ALA A 129 -2.17 10.55 -0.23
CA ALA A 129 -3.01 11.75 -0.30
C ALA A 129 -4.49 11.41 -0.10
N ALA A 130 -4.96 10.31 -0.69
CA ALA A 130 -6.33 9.82 -0.48
C ALA A 130 -6.57 9.43 0.97
N LEU A 131 -5.58 8.78 1.59
CA LEU A 131 -5.64 8.44 3.02
C LEU A 131 -5.81 9.69 3.88
N ALA A 132 -5.01 10.71 3.63
CA ALA A 132 -5.11 11.97 4.37
C ALA A 132 -6.51 12.57 4.27
N ARG A 133 -7.11 12.55 3.09
CA ARG A 133 -8.48 13.05 2.90
C ARG A 133 -9.51 12.23 3.67
N THR A 134 -9.34 10.91 3.67
CA THR A 134 -10.25 10.01 4.40
C THR A 134 -10.16 10.24 5.91
N LEU A 135 -8.94 10.42 6.42
CA LEU A 135 -8.72 10.66 7.85
C LEU A 135 -9.25 12.02 8.31
N ALA A 136 -9.32 12.99 7.42
CA ALA A 136 -9.73 14.36 7.76
C ALA A 136 -11.25 14.50 7.92
N VAL A 137 -12.01 13.49 7.54
CA VAL A 137 -13.49 13.53 7.59
C VAL A 137 -14.00 13.13 8.98
#